data_b2ccc74054e2632bf5b13c472b7e7e74
#
_entry.id   b2ccc74054e2632bf5b13c472b7e7e74
#
_cell.length_a   1.000
_cell.length_b   1.000
_cell.length_c   1.000
_cell.angle_alpha   90.00
_cell.angle_beta   90.00
_cell.angle_gamma   90.00
#
_symmetry.space_group_name_H-M   'P 1'
#
loop_
_entity.id
_entity.type
_entity.pdbx_description
1 polymer ?
#
loop_
_entity_poly.entity_id
_entity_poly.type
_entity_poly.pdbx_seq_one_letter_code
_entity_poly.pdbx_strand_id
1 'polypeptide(L)'
;NEMTIAPDRIPAALWVLQFSLISFVVNLMSVPQMASITAHEKMSAYAYIGILDGALRLGVALLIVHSPTDRLVWYSALMAVAVVMVRMAYGIYCRCNFPECRFNLIFKKGLLKEMFSFAGWNFIGVTSGVLRDQGGNILVNIFFTTAMNAARGVAVQLNGAVQGFVTNFMTAVNPQITKSYASGE
;
A
#
# COMPACT_ATOMS: atom_id res chain seq x y z
N ASN A 1 1.28 -29.30 -6.33
CA ASN A 1 1.91 -28.53 -7.41
C ASN A 1 2.94 -27.63 -6.78
N GLU A 2 4.19 -28.12 -6.72
CA GLU A 2 5.35 -27.35 -6.29
C GLU A 2 5.61 -26.26 -7.35
N MET A 3 5.79 -25.03 -6.91
CA MET A 3 6.27 -23.96 -7.79
C MET A 3 7.64 -24.39 -8.33
N THR A 4 7.71 -24.76 -9.60
CA THR A 4 8.94 -25.10 -10.29
C THR A 4 9.73 -23.82 -10.59
N ILE A 5 10.47 -23.34 -9.60
CA ILE A 5 11.48 -22.30 -9.80
C ILE A 5 12.75 -22.98 -10.26
N ALA A 6 13.32 -22.53 -11.39
CA ALA A 6 14.60 -23.04 -11.86
C ALA A 6 15.66 -22.90 -10.75
N PRO A 7 16.44 -23.95 -10.43
CA PRO A 7 17.38 -23.94 -9.29
C PRO A 7 18.37 -22.78 -9.32
N ASP A 8 18.77 -22.33 -10.50
CA ASP A 8 19.67 -21.17 -10.70
C ASP A 8 19.05 -19.83 -10.27
N ARG A 9 17.73 -19.74 -10.14
CA ARG A 9 17.00 -18.51 -9.76
C ARG A 9 16.54 -18.47 -8.31
N ILE A 10 16.77 -19.52 -7.54
CA ILE A 10 16.41 -19.57 -6.12
C ILE A 10 17.08 -18.46 -5.30
N PRO A 11 18.37 -18.16 -5.45
CA PRO A 11 19.02 -17.07 -4.72
C PRO A 11 18.40 -15.71 -5.05
N ALA A 12 18.09 -15.43 -6.32
CA ALA A 12 17.45 -14.20 -6.74
C ALA A 12 16.05 -14.06 -6.14
N ALA A 13 15.27 -15.14 -6.11
CA ALA A 13 13.94 -15.16 -5.50
C ALA A 13 13.98 -14.88 -3.99
N LEU A 14 14.98 -15.39 -3.28
CA LEU A 14 15.18 -15.11 -1.85
C LEU A 14 15.51 -13.64 -1.59
N TRP A 15 16.34 -13.02 -2.40
CA TRP A 15 16.63 -11.57 -2.29
C TRP A 15 15.39 -10.72 -2.54
N VAL A 16 14.60 -11.06 -3.57
CA VAL A 16 13.34 -10.38 -3.86
C VAL A 16 12.37 -10.50 -2.69
N LEU A 17 12.26 -11.68 -2.10
CA LEU A 17 11.41 -11.91 -0.93
C LEU A 17 11.85 -11.06 0.27
N GLN A 18 13.17 -10.99 0.54
CA GLN A 18 13.69 -10.17 1.63
C GLN A 18 13.41 -8.67 1.42
N PHE A 19 13.68 -8.13 0.22
CA PHE A 19 13.37 -6.73 -0.11
C PHE A 19 11.87 -6.43 -0.04
N SER A 20 11.02 -7.38 -0.45
CA SER A 20 9.57 -7.27 -0.34
C SER A 20 9.10 -7.24 1.11
N LEU A 21 9.68 -8.07 1.98
CA LEU A 21 9.37 -8.08 3.42
C LEU A 21 9.81 -6.77 4.09
N ILE A 22 10.99 -6.28 3.78
CA ILE A 22 11.48 -4.98 4.28
C ILE A 22 10.52 -3.87 3.84
N SER A 23 10.17 -3.82 2.55
CA SER A 23 9.24 -2.84 2.01
C SER A 23 7.87 -2.92 2.68
N PHE A 24 7.37 -4.12 2.96
CA PHE A 24 6.11 -4.33 3.65
C PHE A 24 6.14 -3.76 5.09
N VAL A 25 7.18 -4.07 5.86
CA VAL A 25 7.35 -3.55 7.23
C VAL A 25 7.44 -2.02 7.22
N VAL A 26 8.23 -1.45 6.29
CA VAL A 26 8.37 0.00 6.15
C VAL A 26 7.05 0.66 5.78
N ASN A 27 6.25 0.05 4.90
CA ASN A 27 4.91 0.54 4.55
C ASN A 27 3.97 0.53 5.77
N LEU A 28 3.96 -0.55 6.57
CA LEU A 28 3.15 -0.60 7.81
C LEU A 28 3.51 0.54 8.78
N MET A 29 4.80 0.86 8.89
CA MET A 29 5.24 1.98 9.73
C MET A 29 4.83 3.36 9.18
N SER A 30 4.45 3.45 7.91
CA SER A 30 4.00 4.70 7.28
C SER A 30 2.52 5.01 7.55
N VAL A 31 1.71 3.98 7.85
CA VAL A 31 0.26 4.10 8.02
C VAL A 31 -0.14 5.16 9.07
N PRO A 32 0.45 5.20 10.28
CA PRO A 32 0.09 6.20 11.28
C PRO A 32 0.39 7.64 10.84
N GLN A 33 1.48 7.83 10.08
CA GLN A 33 1.87 9.17 9.60
C GLN A 33 0.95 9.65 8.51
N MET A 34 0.57 8.76 7.59
CA MET A 34 -0.40 9.04 6.55
C MET A 34 -1.78 9.37 7.15
N ALA A 35 -2.19 8.62 8.19
CA ALA A 35 -3.42 8.89 8.93
C ALA A 35 -3.38 10.27 9.63
N SER A 36 -2.24 10.67 10.21
CA SER A 36 -2.08 11.99 10.84
C SER A 36 -2.22 13.12 9.82
N ILE A 37 -1.59 13.01 8.64
CA ILE A 37 -1.70 14.02 7.57
C ILE A 37 -3.16 14.16 7.11
N THR A 38 -3.86 13.03 6.94
CA THR A 38 -5.26 13.00 6.52
C THR A 38 -6.18 13.58 7.60
N ALA A 39 -5.96 13.25 8.88
CA ALA A 39 -6.72 13.79 10.00
C ALA A 39 -6.59 15.31 10.16
N HIS A 40 -5.41 15.85 9.84
CA HIS A 40 -5.16 17.31 9.82
C HIS A 40 -5.56 17.99 8.50
N GLU A 41 -6.22 17.28 7.60
CA GLU A 41 -6.70 17.80 6.31
C GLU A 41 -5.58 18.39 5.42
N LYS A 42 -4.31 18.02 5.65
CA LYS A 42 -3.16 18.52 4.87
C LYS A 42 -3.01 17.75 3.55
N MET A 43 -4.07 17.80 2.72
CA MET A 43 -4.13 17.06 1.46
C MET A 43 -3.05 17.47 0.46
N SER A 44 -2.59 18.73 0.50
CA SER A 44 -1.47 19.18 -0.35
C SER A 44 -0.18 18.42 -0.06
N ALA A 45 0.15 18.18 1.21
CA ALA A 45 1.33 17.39 1.57
C ALA A 45 1.20 15.93 1.13
N TYR A 46 0.01 15.34 1.31
CA TYR A 46 -0.29 14.02 0.81
C TYR A 46 -0.08 13.91 -0.70
N ALA A 47 -0.58 14.90 -1.47
CA ALA A 47 -0.43 14.96 -2.91
C ALA A 47 1.04 15.09 -3.35
N TYR A 48 1.82 15.98 -2.72
CA TYR A 48 3.24 16.16 -3.06
C TYR A 48 4.06 14.90 -2.79
N ILE A 49 3.82 14.22 -1.66
CA ILE A 49 4.51 12.96 -1.35
C ILE A 49 4.05 11.86 -2.31
N GLY A 50 2.78 11.85 -2.72
CA GLY A 50 2.27 10.93 -3.75
C GLY A 50 2.92 11.15 -5.12
N ILE A 51 3.14 12.41 -5.53
CA ILE A 51 3.87 12.74 -6.76
C ILE A 51 5.33 12.26 -6.65
N LEU A 52 5.96 12.46 -5.50
CA LEU A 52 7.33 11.96 -5.25
C LEU A 52 7.39 10.43 -5.37
N ASP A 53 6.44 9.70 -4.78
CA ASP A 53 6.36 8.23 -4.92
C ASP A 53 6.21 7.81 -6.38
N GLY A 54 5.31 8.45 -7.13
CA GLY A 54 5.13 8.20 -8.57
C GLY A 54 6.41 8.47 -9.38
N ALA A 55 7.09 9.59 -9.12
CA ALA A 55 8.35 9.94 -9.78
C ALA A 55 9.48 8.95 -9.46
N LEU A 56 9.58 8.49 -8.21
CA LEU A 56 10.56 7.48 -7.82
C LEU A 56 10.30 6.14 -8.50
N ARG A 57 9.05 5.69 -8.56
CA ARG A 57 8.66 4.45 -9.27
C ARG A 57 8.96 4.53 -10.77
N LEU A 58 8.67 5.67 -11.39
CA LEU A 58 9.03 5.92 -12.78
C LEU A 58 10.56 5.89 -12.97
N GLY A 59 11.31 6.53 -12.07
CA GLY A 59 12.77 6.49 -12.05
C GLY A 59 13.31 5.06 -11.96
N VAL A 60 12.74 4.23 -11.09
CA VAL A 60 13.10 2.80 -10.98
C VAL A 60 12.83 2.07 -12.30
N ALA A 61 11.69 2.33 -12.95
CA ALA A 61 11.35 1.70 -14.24
C ALA A 61 12.33 2.09 -15.36
N LEU A 62 12.83 3.32 -15.36
CA LEU A 62 13.85 3.77 -16.31
C LEU A 62 15.24 3.21 -16.00
N LEU A 63 15.61 3.13 -14.73
CA LEU A 63 16.91 2.63 -14.30
C LEU A 63 17.10 1.13 -14.55
N ILE A 64 16.03 0.35 -14.51
CA ILE A 64 16.11 -1.10 -14.74
C ILE A 64 16.61 -1.47 -16.15
N VAL A 65 16.42 -0.58 -17.12
CA VAL A 65 16.88 -0.78 -18.49
C VAL A 65 18.43 -0.85 -18.55
N HIS A 66 19.11 -0.13 -17.67
CA HIS A 66 20.58 -0.03 -17.59
C HIS A 66 21.18 -0.96 -16.52
N SER A 67 20.44 -1.94 -16.04
CA SER A 67 20.90 -2.84 -14.99
C SER A 67 22.08 -3.71 -15.44
N PRO A 68 23.21 -3.72 -14.69
CA PRO A 68 24.40 -4.54 -15.00
C PRO A 68 24.28 -6.00 -14.52
N THR A 69 23.31 -6.31 -13.68
CA THR A 69 23.11 -7.63 -13.05
C THR A 69 21.68 -8.13 -13.26
N ASP A 70 21.25 -9.13 -12.51
CA ASP A 70 19.91 -9.70 -12.61
C ASP A 70 18.83 -8.61 -12.38
N ARG A 71 18.09 -8.30 -13.45
CA ARG A 71 17.07 -7.23 -13.48
C ARG A 71 16.03 -7.36 -12.38
N LEU A 72 15.73 -8.60 -11.96
CA LEU A 72 14.72 -8.87 -10.94
C LEU A 72 15.18 -8.41 -9.55
N VAL A 73 16.43 -8.70 -9.19
CA VAL A 73 17.02 -8.32 -7.91
C VAL A 73 17.21 -6.80 -7.85
N TRP A 74 17.72 -6.20 -8.93
CA TRP A 74 17.87 -4.74 -9.02
C TRP A 74 16.53 -4.02 -8.89
N TYR A 75 15.49 -4.51 -9.56
CA TYR A 75 14.15 -3.95 -9.45
C TYR A 75 13.64 -3.96 -8.01
N SER A 76 13.74 -5.09 -7.34
CA SER A 76 13.26 -5.23 -5.96
C SER A 76 14.05 -4.35 -4.97
N ALA A 77 15.37 -4.25 -5.16
CA ALA A 77 16.22 -3.38 -4.35
C ALA A 77 15.90 -1.89 -4.55
N LEU A 78 15.78 -1.43 -5.79
CA LEU A 78 15.42 -0.05 -6.10
C LEU A 78 14.02 0.31 -5.60
N MET A 79 13.05 -0.61 -5.70
CA MET A 79 11.71 -0.41 -5.15
C MET A 79 11.75 -0.31 -3.62
N ALA A 80 12.54 -1.13 -2.95
CA ALA A 80 12.71 -1.03 -1.51
C ALA A 80 13.32 0.33 -1.10
N VAL A 81 14.32 0.81 -1.83
CA VAL A 81 14.89 2.15 -1.61
C VAL A 81 13.85 3.25 -1.82
N ALA A 82 13.05 3.18 -2.89
CA ALA A 82 11.98 4.14 -3.14
C ALA A 82 10.97 4.19 -1.99
N VAL A 83 10.54 3.02 -1.49
CA VAL A 83 9.63 2.93 -0.33
C VAL A 83 10.24 3.56 0.91
N VAL A 84 11.52 3.33 1.18
CA VAL A 84 12.23 3.94 2.33
C VAL A 84 12.29 5.47 2.17
N MET A 85 12.59 5.98 0.99
CA MET A 85 12.64 7.43 0.72
C MET A 85 11.28 8.09 0.95
N VAL A 86 10.20 7.50 0.46
CA VAL A 86 8.83 7.98 0.69
C VAL A 86 8.48 7.95 2.18
N ARG A 87 8.86 6.88 2.87
CA ARG A 87 8.71 6.77 4.33
C ARG A 87 9.44 7.88 5.07
N MET A 88 10.67 8.19 4.67
CA MET A 88 11.43 9.30 5.26
C MET A 88 10.74 10.64 5.00
N ALA A 89 10.22 10.88 3.81
CA ALA A 89 9.46 12.09 3.49
C ALA A 89 8.24 12.25 4.40
N TYR A 90 7.42 11.21 4.58
CA TYR A 90 6.30 11.21 5.53
C TYR A 90 6.79 11.48 6.97
N GLY A 91 7.86 10.81 7.39
CA GLY A 91 8.42 10.95 8.73
C GLY A 91 8.91 12.36 9.04
N ILE A 92 9.66 12.95 8.11
CA ILE A 92 10.19 14.32 8.24
C ILE A 92 9.03 15.32 8.27
N TYR A 93 8.09 15.20 7.34
CA TYR A 93 6.93 16.09 7.27
C TYR A 93 6.12 16.07 8.57
N CYS A 94 5.79 14.87 9.06
CA CYS A 94 5.02 14.71 10.29
C CYS A 94 5.77 15.25 11.52
N ARG A 95 7.07 14.99 11.63
CA ARG A 95 7.86 15.51 12.76
C ARG A 95 7.96 17.03 12.78
N CYS A 96 8.04 17.67 11.61
CA CYS A 96 8.16 19.12 11.51
C CYS A 96 6.82 19.84 11.75
N ASN A 97 5.70 19.24 11.34
CA ASN A 97 4.41 19.93 11.36
C ASN A 97 3.48 19.47 12.50
N PHE A 98 3.70 18.27 13.06
CA PHE A 98 2.79 17.69 14.06
C PHE A 98 3.56 17.26 15.32
N PRO A 99 3.37 17.95 16.46
CA PRO A 99 4.02 17.59 17.73
C PRO A 99 3.57 16.22 18.24
N GLU A 100 2.36 15.75 17.83
CA GLU A 100 1.78 14.46 18.20
C GLU A 100 2.48 13.27 17.54
N CYS A 101 3.20 13.50 16.43
CA CYS A 101 4.00 12.49 15.76
C CYS A 101 5.31 12.15 16.49
N ARG A 102 5.55 12.75 17.66
CA ARG A 102 6.64 12.34 18.54
C ARG A 102 6.28 11.00 19.18
N PHE A 103 7.19 10.06 19.09
CA PHE A 103 7.01 8.69 19.55
C PHE A 103 6.77 8.68 21.07
N ASN A 104 5.52 8.57 21.50
CA ASN A 104 5.12 8.43 22.89
C ASN A 104 4.29 7.15 23.03
N LEU A 105 4.84 6.15 23.69
CA LEU A 105 4.14 4.91 24.01
C LEU A 105 3.15 5.16 25.16
N ILE A 106 1.93 5.55 24.83
CA ILE A 106 0.87 5.73 25.82
C ILE A 106 -0.15 4.61 25.67
N PHE A 107 -0.18 3.70 26.64
CA PHE A 107 -1.15 2.60 26.70
C PHE A 107 -2.41 3.01 27.46
N LYS A 108 -3.43 3.50 26.78
CA LYS A 108 -4.76 3.72 27.36
C LYS A 108 -5.67 2.53 27.01
N LYS A 109 -5.96 1.66 27.99
CA LYS A 109 -6.76 0.44 27.78
C LYS A 109 -8.14 0.71 27.15
N GLY A 110 -8.82 1.83 27.52
CA GLY A 110 -10.12 2.20 26.94
C GLY A 110 -10.04 2.48 25.44
N LEU A 111 -9.08 3.32 25.05
CA LEU A 111 -8.87 3.68 23.64
C LEU A 111 -8.47 2.44 22.80
N LEU A 112 -7.61 1.58 23.36
CA LEU A 112 -7.23 0.33 22.69
C LEU A 112 -8.45 -0.57 22.44
N LYS A 113 -9.36 -0.70 23.41
CA LYS A 113 -10.59 -1.50 23.26
C LYS A 113 -11.47 -0.97 22.13
N GLU A 114 -11.67 0.34 22.05
CA GLU A 114 -12.42 0.98 20.97
C GLU A 114 -11.77 0.77 19.61
N MET A 115 -10.46 0.98 19.53
CA MET A 115 -9.71 0.75 18.29
C MET A 115 -9.77 -0.71 17.83
N PHE A 116 -9.65 -1.68 18.74
CA PHE A 116 -9.76 -3.10 18.40
C PHE A 116 -11.18 -3.49 17.99
N SER A 117 -12.21 -2.91 18.62
CA SER A 117 -13.60 -3.14 18.23
C SER A 117 -13.85 -2.63 16.81
N PHE A 118 -13.46 -1.39 16.53
CA PHE A 118 -13.57 -0.79 15.21
C PHE A 118 -12.78 -1.54 14.14
N ALA A 119 -11.51 -1.89 14.45
CA ALA A 119 -10.65 -2.67 13.58
C ALA A 119 -11.24 -4.06 13.30
N GLY A 120 -11.83 -4.71 14.29
CA GLY A 120 -12.47 -6.02 14.13
C GLY A 120 -13.62 -6.02 13.14
N TRP A 121 -14.51 -5.03 13.21
CA TRP A 121 -15.60 -4.89 12.24
C TRP A 121 -15.08 -4.59 10.82
N ASN A 122 -14.10 -3.68 10.71
CA ASN A 122 -13.47 -3.39 9.42
C ASN A 122 -12.74 -4.62 8.86
N PHE A 123 -12.07 -5.41 9.70
CA PHE A 123 -11.39 -6.63 9.30
C PHE A 123 -12.34 -7.64 8.65
N ILE A 124 -13.53 -7.83 9.21
CA ILE A 124 -14.56 -8.72 8.62
C ILE A 124 -14.96 -8.22 7.23
N GLY A 125 -15.23 -6.92 7.09
CA GLY A 125 -15.61 -6.32 5.81
C GLY A 125 -14.53 -6.46 4.74
N VAL A 126 -13.29 -6.10 5.09
CA VAL A 126 -12.13 -6.19 4.17
C VAL A 126 -11.85 -7.65 3.80
N THR A 127 -11.87 -8.56 4.78
CA THR A 127 -11.63 -9.99 4.53
C THR A 127 -12.69 -10.58 3.59
N SER A 128 -13.96 -10.21 3.74
CA SER A 128 -15.03 -10.63 2.83
C SER A 128 -14.77 -10.15 1.40
N GLY A 129 -14.29 -8.92 1.21
CA GLY A 129 -13.88 -8.39 -0.09
C GLY A 129 -12.74 -9.17 -0.71
N VAL A 130 -11.67 -9.42 0.07
CA VAL A 130 -10.51 -10.19 -0.38
C VAL A 130 -10.91 -11.62 -0.74
N LEU A 131 -11.71 -12.28 0.09
CA LEU A 131 -12.21 -13.64 -0.20
C LEU A 131 -13.03 -13.69 -1.48
N ARG A 132 -13.90 -12.71 -1.70
CA ARG A 132 -14.68 -12.61 -2.94
C ARG A 132 -13.77 -12.48 -4.17
N ASP A 133 -12.79 -11.60 -4.11
CA ASP A 133 -11.93 -11.29 -5.25
C ASP A 133 -10.92 -12.43 -5.52
N GLN A 134 -10.26 -12.93 -4.49
CA GLN A 134 -9.32 -14.05 -4.62
C GLN A 134 -10.03 -15.39 -4.82
N GLY A 135 -11.14 -15.62 -4.14
CA GLY A 135 -11.99 -16.78 -4.37
C GLY A 135 -12.50 -16.84 -5.81
N GLY A 136 -12.94 -15.69 -6.36
CA GLY A 136 -13.30 -15.58 -7.76
C GLY A 136 -12.14 -15.90 -8.72
N ASN A 137 -10.92 -15.47 -8.41
CA ASN A 137 -9.72 -15.84 -9.20
C ASN A 137 -9.44 -17.34 -9.16
N ILE A 138 -9.56 -17.97 -8.00
CA ILE A 138 -9.37 -19.42 -7.83
C ILE A 138 -10.44 -20.20 -8.62
N LEU A 139 -11.71 -19.80 -8.51
CA LEU A 139 -12.80 -20.45 -9.24
C LEU A 139 -12.62 -20.34 -10.76
N VAL A 140 -12.26 -19.15 -11.26
CA VAL A 140 -11.96 -18.97 -12.69
C VAL A 140 -10.77 -19.83 -13.13
N ASN A 141 -9.77 -20.02 -12.29
CA ASN A 141 -8.61 -20.87 -12.61
C ASN A 141 -8.94 -22.36 -12.60
N ILE A 142 -9.89 -22.81 -11.76
CA ILE A 142 -10.30 -24.21 -11.65
C ILE A 142 -11.27 -24.59 -12.79
N PHE A 143 -12.25 -23.72 -13.08
CA PHE A 143 -13.35 -24.06 -13.99
C PHE A 143 -13.17 -23.56 -15.41
N PHE A 144 -12.27 -22.62 -15.64
CA PHE A 144 -12.05 -21.98 -16.94
C PHE A 144 -10.60 -22.08 -17.39
N THR A 145 -10.35 -21.65 -18.62
CA THR A 145 -9.02 -21.69 -19.24
C THR A 145 -8.12 -20.55 -18.77
N THR A 146 -6.81 -20.71 -18.96
CA THR A 146 -5.78 -19.69 -18.68
C THR A 146 -6.04 -18.38 -19.44
N ALA A 147 -6.62 -18.45 -20.65
CA ALA A 147 -7.00 -17.27 -21.43
C ALA A 147 -8.09 -16.43 -20.74
N MET A 148 -9.08 -17.09 -20.14
CA MET A 148 -10.14 -16.41 -19.39
C MET A 148 -9.59 -15.73 -18.13
N ASN A 149 -8.65 -16.38 -17.46
CA ASN A 149 -7.98 -15.78 -16.29
C ASN A 149 -7.14 -14.55 -16.68
N ALA A 150 -6.46 -14.60 -17.82
CA ALA A 150 -5.74 -13.44 -18.36
C ALA A 150 -6.69 -12.28 -18.71
N ALA A 151 -7.81 -12.54 -19.38
CA ALA A 151 -8.82 -11.54 -19.69
C ALA A 151 -9.41 -10.90 -18.43
N ARG A 152 -9.69 -11.71 -17.39
CA ARG A 152 -10.12 -11.20 -16.07
C ARG A 152 -9.04 -10.31 -15.45
N GLY A 153 -7.77 -10.70 -15.54
CA GLY A 153 -6.64 -9.90 -15.03
C GLY A 153 -6.61 -8.50 -15.64
N VAL A 154 -6.81 -8.38 -16.95
CA VAL A 154 -6.90 -7.08 -17.64
C VAL A 154 -8.12 -6.29 -17.16
N ALA A 155 -9.27 -6.92 -17.02
CA ALA A 155 -10.48 -6.26 -16.53
C ALA A 155 -10.33 -5.73 -15.11
N VAL A 156 -9.70 -6.51 -14.22
CA VAL A 156 -9.39 -6.10 -12.84
C VAL A 156 -8.40 -4.93 -12.83
N GLN A 157 -7.42 -4.92 -13.72
CA GLN A 157 -6.45 -3.83 -13.82
C GLN A 157 -7.09 -2.52 -14.29
N LEU A 158 -8.00 -2.58 -15.27
CA LEU A 158 -8.77 -1.42 -15.70
C LEU A 158 -9.70 -0.90 -14.60
N ASN A 159 -10.42 -1.80 -13.93
CA ASN A 159 -11.24 -1.45 -12.77
C ASN A 159 -10.42 -0.81 -11.65
N GLY A 160 -9.23 -1.35 -11.35
CA GLY A 160 -8.31 -0.79 -10.37
C GLY A 160 -7.86 0.64 -10.70
N ALA A 161 -7.62 0.94 -11.98
CA ALA A 161 -7.29 2.29 -12.42
C ALA A 161 -8.44 3.27 -12.16
N VAL A 162 -9.68 2.90 -12.50
CA VAL A 162 -10.87 3.71 -12.23
C VAL A 162 -11.11 3.87 -10.73
N GLN A 163 -11.01 2.78 -9.97
CA GLN A 163 -11.14 2.82 -8.51
C GLN A 163 -10.07 3.68 -7.84
N GLY A 164 -8.88 3.79 -8.42
CA GLY A 164 -7.83 4.68 -7.94
C GLY A 164 -8.27 6.15 -7.92
N PHE A 165 -8.95 6.63 -8.96
CA PHE A 165 -9.51 7.99 -8.99
C PHE A 165 -10.56 8.18 -7.90
N VAL A 166 -11.50 7.23 -7.76
CA VAL A 166 -12.55 7.28 -6.74
C VAL A 166 -11.95 7.29 -5.34
N THR A 167 -10.96 6.44 -5.08
CA THR A 167 -10.30 6.34 -3.77
C THR A 167 -9.56 7.62 -3.41
N ASN A 168 -8.84 8.22 -4.36
CA ASN A 168 -8.15 9.49 -4.14
C ASN A 168 -9.13 10.63 -3.84
N PHE A 169 -10.24 10.69 -4.57
CA PHE A 169 -11.30 11.67 -4.31
C PHE A 169 -11.92 11.46 -2.91
N MET A 170 -12.27 10.23 -2.57
CA MET A 170 -12.83 9.89 -1.26
C MET A 170 -11.87 10.18 -0.10
N THR A 171 -10.57 9.95 -0.31
CA THR A 171 -9.55 10.28 0.70
C THR A 171 -9.52 11.78 1.02
N ALA A 172 -9.78 12.63 0.03
CA ALA A 172 -9.84 14.07 0.23
C ALA A 172 -11.15 14.54 0.87
N VAL A 173 -12.27 13.89 0.56
CA VAL A 173 -13.63 14.33 0.97
C VAL A 173 -14.06 13.72 2.30
N ASN A 174 -13.69 12.47 2.58
CA ASN A 174 -14.12 11.75 3.79
C ASN A 174 -13.85 12.50 5.12
N PRO A 175 -12.68 13.14 5.33
CA PRO A 175 -12.45 13.89 6.57
C PRO A 175 -13.43 15.05 6.76
N GLN A 176 -13.78 15.74 5.67
CA GLN A 176 -14.73 16.85 5.70
C GLN A 176 -16.15 16.38 6.02
N ILE A 177 -16.60 15.29 5.37
CA ILE A 177 -17.90 14.68 5.66
C ILE A 177 -17.98 14.23 7.12
N THR A 178 -16.94 13.57 7.61
CA THR A 178 -16.92 13.09 8.99
C THR A 178 -16.98 14.25 9.98
N LYS A 179 -16.30 15.34 9.69
CA LYS A 179 -16.30 16.55 10.52
C LYS A 179 -17.64 17.27 10.52
N SER A 180 -18.26 17.47 9.35
CA SER A 180 -19.60 18.03 9.23
C SER A 180 -20.65 17.19 9.96
N TYR A 181 -20.60 15.88 9.79
CA TYR A 181 -21.49 14.99 10.51
C TYR A 181 -21.31 15.06 12.04
N ALA A 182 -20.08 15.17 12.52
CA ALA A 182 -19.78 15.28 13.94
C ALA A 182 -20.16 16.66 14.54
N SER A 183 -20.17 17.72 13.71
CA SER A 183 -20.62 19.07 14.12
C SER A 183 -22.14 19.25 14.06
N GLY A 184 -22.86 18.32 13.47
CA GLY A 184 -24.33 18.39 13.35
C GLY A 184 -24.84 19.29 12.23
N GLU A 185 -23.97 19.65 11.27
CA GLU A 185 -24.31 20.41 10.05
C GLU A 185 -24.66 19.48 8.88
#